data_a323bd758778f4d6c19478f890ae0181
#
_entry.id   a323bd758778f4d6c19478f890ae0181
#
_cell.length_a   1.000
_cell.length_b   1.000
_cell.length_c   1.000
_cell.angle_alpha   90.00
_cell.angle_beta   90.00
_cell.angle_gamma   90.00
#
_symmetry.space_group_name_H-M   'P 1'
#
loop_
_entity.id
_entity.type
_entity.pdbx_description
1 polymer ?
#
loop_
_entity_poly.entity_id
_entity_poly.type
_entity_poly.pdbx_seq_one_letter_code
_entity_poly.pdbx_strand_id
1 'polypeptide(L)' 'MKKEEVIHLHKLLFHMKKYFEGNGLDCDFEKYNELDITPRDMQRSKEEHKRAVFLLASELASKAVKKLSSGKKIGLILL' A
#
# COMPACT_ATOMS: atom_id res chain seq x y z
N MET A 1 15.57 9.56 0.63
CA MET A 1 14.63 9.81 1.74
C MET A 1 15.27 9.45 3.07
N LYS A 2 14.95 10.22 4.07
CA LYS A 2 15.39 9.89 5.43
C LYS A 2 14.49 8.80 5.99
N LYS A 3 15.01 8.07 6.98
CA LYS A 3 14.26 6.99 7.61
C LYS A 3 12.90 7.46 8.11
N GLU A 4 12.85 8.64 8.71
CA GLU A 4 11.61 9.20 9.23
C GLU A 4 10.57 9.40 8.15
N GLU A 5 11.00 9.85 6.98
CA GLU A 5 10.12 10.06 5.85
C GLU A 5 9.57 8.74 5.33
N VAL A 6 10.43 7.72 5.28
CA VAL A 6 10.01 6.39 4.83
C VAL A 6 8.98 5.81 5.79
N ILE A 7 9.22 5.96 7.09
CA ILE A 7 8.27 5.47 8.10
C ILE A 7 6.95 6.20 7.99
N HIS A 8 7.00 7.51 7.76
CA HIS A 8 5.78 8.31 7.59
C HIS A 8 4.98 7.83 6.38
N LEU A 9 5.66 7.60 5.27
CA LEU A 9 5.02 7.09 4.07
C LEU A 9 4.44 5.69 4.31
N HIS A 10 5.18 4.85 5.02
CA HIS A 10 4.71 3.51 5.39
C HIS A 10 3.41 3.60 6.19
N LYS A 11 3.37 4.55 7.14
CA LYS A 11 2.17 4.75 7.96
C LYS A 11 0.96 5.16 7.10
N LEU A 12 1.16 6.07 6.17
CA LEU A 12 0.09 6.53 5.29
C LEU A 12 -0.45 5.38 4.44
N LEU A 13 0.43 4.61 3.84
CA LEU A 13 0.03 3.49 3.00
C LEU A 13 -0.65 2.39 3.83
N PHE A 14 -0.20 2.21 5.05
CA PHE A 14 -0.81 1.23 5.95
C PHE A 14 -2.26 1.62 6.27
N HIS A 15 -2.51 2.91 6.46
CA HIS A 15 -3.88 3.39 6.68
C HIS A 15 -4.75 3.17 5.43
N MET A 16 -4.20 3.38 4.26
CA MET A 16 -4.92 3.11 3.02
C MET A 16 -5.26 1.63 2.89
N LYS A 17 -4.34 0.77 3.28
CA LYS A 17 -4.56 -0.67 3.29
C LYS A 17 -5.77 -1.01 4.16
N LYS A 18 -5.81 -0.45 5.36
CA LYS A 18 -6.91 -0.69 6.28
C LYS A 18 -8.23 -0.15 5.74
N TYR A 19 -8.17 0.98 5.08
CA TYR A 19 -9.35 1.56 4.45
C TYR A 19 -9.93 0.62 3.40
N PHE A 20 -9.08 0.08 2.54
CA PHE A 20 -9.51 -0.83 1.50
C PHE A 20 -10.10 -2.11 2.10
N GLU A 21 -9.44 -2.66 3.10
CA GLU A 21 -9.95 -3.86 3.78
C GLU A 21 -11.30 -3.61 4.42
N GLY A 22 -11.45 -2.45 5.03
CA GLY A 22 -12.69 -2.10 5.70
C GLY A 22 -13.87 -1.85 4.77
N ASN A 23 -13.59 -1.59 3.49
CA ASN A 23 -14.63 -1.33 2.51
C ASN A 23 -15.03 -2.57 1.71
N GLY A 24 -14.62 -3.73 2.16
CA GLY A 24 -15.01 -4.98 1.52
C GLY A 24 -14.35 -5.23 0.18
N LEU A 25 -13.31 -4.47 -0.15
CA LEU A 25 -12.57 -4.70 -1.37
C LEU A 25 -11.73 -5.96 -1.22
N ASP A 26 -11.69 -6.74 -2.28
CA ASP A 26 -10.90 -7.96 -2.30
C ASP A 26 -9.43 -7.58 -2.41
N CYS A 27 -8.81 -7.36 -1.27
CA CYS A 27 -7.42 -6.93 -1.19
C CYS A 27 -6.55 -8.06 -0.67
N ASP A 28 -5.54 -8.39 -1.46
CA ASP A 28 -4.58 -9.41 -1.08
C ASP A 28 -3.25 -8.74 -0.76
N PHE A 29 -3.01 -8.53 0.51
CA PHE A 29 -1.74 -7.97 0.98
C PHE A 29 -0.84 -9.05 1.56
N GLU A 30 -0.95 -10.27 1.02
CA GLU A 30 -0.24 -11.41 1.54
C GLU A 30 1.26 -11.18 1.64
N LYS A 31 1.87 -10.65 0.57
CA LYS A 31 3.30 -10.41 0.55
C LYS A 31 3.73 -9.40 1.61
N TYR A 32 2.93 -8.37 1.79
CA TYR A 32 3.21 -7.39 2.82
C TYR A 32 3.05 -8.00 4.20
N ASN A 33 2.00 -8.78 4.39
CA ASN A 33 1.75 -9.41 5.68
C ASN A 33 2.86 -10.40 6.05
N GLU A 34 3.44 -11.06 5.05
CA GLU A 34 4.54 -11.99 5.29
C GLU A 34 5.81 -11.30 5.76
N LEU A 35 5.99 -10.03 5.39
CA LEU A 35 7.13 -9.27 5.87
C LEU A 35 7.10 -9.06 7.38
N ASP A 36 5.89 -8.99 7.95
CA ASP A 36 5.68 -8.76 9.37
C ASP A 36 6.38 -7.48 9.85
N ILE A 37 6.33 -6.44 9.03
CA ILE A 37 6.89 -5.13 9.37
C ILE A 37 5.76 -4.12 9.37
N THR A 38 5.53 -3.47 10.52
CA THR A 38 4.50 -2.45 10.63
C THR A 38 5.14 -1.07 10.75
N PRO A 39 4.37 0.01 10.52
CA PRO A 39 4.92 1.35 10.70
C PRO A 39 5.40 1.64 12.12
N ARG A 40 4.96 0.83 13.09
CA ARG A 40 5.36 1.00 14.48
C ARG A 40 6.72 0.37 14.78
N ASP A 41 7.22 -0.46 13.88
CA ASP A 41 8.50 -1.15 14.09
C ASP A 41 9.66 -0.22 13.79
N MET A 42 9.86 0.76 14.65
CA MET A 42 10.85 1.81 14.43
C MET A 42 12.28 1.29 14.50
N GLN A 43 12.49 0.13 15.12
CA GLN A 43 13.81 -0.48 15.18
C GLN A 43 14.21 -1.15 13.87
N ARG A 44 13.24 -1.35 12.96
CA ARG A 44 13.56 -1.91 11.65
C ARG A 44 14.36 -0.92 10.83
N SER A 45 15.19 -1.41 9.95
CA SER A 45 16.04 -0.55 9.14
C SER A 45 15.23 0.23 8.12
N LYS A 46 15.83 1.29 7.61
CA LYS A 46 15.24 2.08 6.54
C LYS A 46 14.92 1.22 5.33
N GLU A 47 15.81 0.30 5.00
CA GLU A 47 15.63 -0.58 3.84
C GLU A 47 14.44 -1.52 4.04
N GLU A 48 14.25 -2.01 5.25
CA GLU A 48 13.11 -2.87 5.55
C GLU A 48 11.80 -2.10 5.40
N HIS A 49 11.74 -0.86 5.89
CA HIS A 49 10.56 -0.03 5.71
C HIS A 49 10.32 0.32 4.24
N LYS A 50 11.40 0.54 3.49
CA LYS A 50 11.28 0.80 2.05
C LYS A 50 10.65 -0.38 1.33
N ARG A 51 11.05 -1.59 1.69
CA ARG A 51 10.48 -2.79 1.09
C ARG A 51 8.99 -2.89 1.39
N ALA A 52 8.61 -2.60 2.64
CA ALA A 52 7.21 -2.60 3.03
C ALA A 52 6.42 -1.57 2.24
N VAL A 53 6.96 -0.36 2.11
CA VAL A 53 6.33 0.71 1.32
C VAL A 53 6.14 0.26 -0.12
N PHE A 54 7.16 -0.34 -0.71
CA PHE A 54 7.10 -0.80 -2.09
C PHE A 54 5.98 -1.83 -2.28
N LEU A 55 5.91 -2.81 -1.38
CA LEU A 55 4.89 -3.84 -1.47
C LEU A 55 3.48 -3.27 -1.29
N LEU A 56 3.32 -2.38 -0.31
CA LEU A 56 2.03 -1.73 -0.10
C LEU A 56 1.63 -0.89 -1.30
N ALA A 57 2.54 -0.08 -1.82
CA ALA A 57 2.25 0.77 -2.95
C ALA A 57 1.87 -0.05 -4.18
N SER A 58 2.59 -1.14 -4.43
CA SER A 58 2.32 -2.01 -5.56
C SER A 58 0.93 -2.64 -5.47
N GLU A 59 0.58 -3.15 -4.28
CA GLU A 59 -0.73 -3.77 -4.09
C GLU A 59 -1.86 -2.76 -4.16
N LEU A 60 -1.67 -1.59 -3.54
CA LEU A 60 -2.68 -0.55 -3.57
C LEU A 60 -2.91 -0.04 -4.99
N ALA A 61 -1.84 0.16 -5.74
CA ALA A 61 -1.96 0.62 -7.12
C ALA A 61 -2.67 -0.42 -7.98
N SER A 62 -2.33 -1.69 -7.79
CA SER A 62 -2.97 -2.79 -8.53
C SER A 62 -4.47 -2.84 -8.24
N LYS A 63 -4.85 -2.71 -6.97
CA LYS A 63 -6.26 -2.73 -6.59
C LYS A 63 -7.01 -1.52 -7.12
N ALA A 64 -6.39 -0.35 -7.07
CA ALA A 64 -6.99 0.87 -7.57
C ALA A 64 -7.27 0.78 -9.07
N VAL A 65 -6.29 0.30 -9.84
CA VAL A 65 -6.43 0.14 -11.28
C VAL A 65 -7.54 -0.86 -11.58
N LYS A 66 -7.57 -1.97 -10.87
CA LYS A 66 -8.58 -3.00 -11.08
C LYS A 66 -9.98 -2.46 -10.80
N LYS A 67 -10.15 -1.70 -9.73
CA LYS A 67 -11.43 -1.11 -9.38
C LYS A 67 -11.88 -0.12 -10.43
N LEU A 68 -10.99 0.73 -10.90
CA LEU A 68 -11.31 1.73 -11.90
C LEU A 68 -11.64 1.08 -13.23
N SER A 69 -10.91 0.03 -13.61
CA SER A 69 -11.17 -0.69 -14.84
C SER A 69 -12.56 -1.30 -14.85
N SER A 70 -12.97 -1.89 -13.73
CA SER A 70 -14.29 -2.50 -13.67
C SER A 70 -15.40 -1.47 -13.73
N GLY A 71 -15.10 -0.21 -13.40
CA GLY A 71 -16.05 0.88 -13.52
C GLY A 71 -16.23 1.40 -14.93
N LYS A 72 -15.39 1.00 -15.85
CA LYS A 72 -15.42 1.38 -17.27
C LYS A 72 -15.20 2.86 -17.55
N LYS A 73 -15.08 3.66 -16.54
CA LYS A 73 -14.90 5.09 -16.72
C LYS A 73 -13.43 5.50 -16.81
N ILE A 74 -12.56 4.58 -16.46
CA ILE A 74 -11.13 4.87 -16.41
C ILE A 74 -10.60 5.23 -17.81
N GLY A 75 -11.11 4.60 -18.84
CA GLY A 75 -10.68 4.91 -20.19
C GLY A 75 -10.96 6.35 -20.59
N LEU A 76 -12.11 6.86 -20.18
CA LEU A 76 -12.46 8.25 -20.46
C LEU A 76 -11.59 9.23 -19.69
N ILE A 77 -11.24 8.86 -18.49
CA ILE A 77 -10.39 9.71 -17.64
C ILE A 77 -8.97 9.76 -18.18
N LEU A 78 -8.47 8.64 -18.67
CA LEU A 78 -7.11 8.55 -19.17
C LEU A 78 -6.95 9.14 -20.57
N LEU A 79 -8.02 9.25 -21.28
CA LEU A 79 -7.99 9.83 -22.60
C LEU A 79 -8.03 11.36 -22.53
#